data_677e3c17ea025e96ae2474d4477c86a8
#
_entry.id   677e3c17ea025e96ae2474d4477c86a8
#
_cell.length_a   1.000
_cell.length_b   1.000
_cell.length_c   1.000
_cell.angle_alpha   90.00
_cell.angle_beta   90.00
_cell.angle_gamma   90.00
#
_symmetry.space_group_name_H-M   'P 1'
#
loop_
_entity.id
_entity.type
_entity.pdbx_description
1 polymer ?
#
loop_
_entity_poly.entity_id
_entity_poly.type
_entity_poly.pdbx_seq_one_letter_code
_entity_poly.pdbx_strand_id
1 'polypeptide(L)'
;MLVKDIMTEPVVTIREDQSILEAREIMRGKRLISLPVVDDIQRVRGIITSDDIGKASPSDSSTLSRYEANYLLGRLKVKDVMKRSVISVEADDTIEYVAYKLYKYKVNALPVVNQENKLCGIVSRSDIFRSIVEIMGMNRNCLRITIEAPDKVGVVAEISNIMKEDGINIISLVTKQNGDGTAEVTIRAALNNNGMDIIEQIREAGYEVSDVMTLDGIE
;
A
#
# COMPACT_ATOMS: atom_id res chain seq x y z
N MET A 1 5.33 6.45 -9.24
CA MET A 1 6.17 5.70 -8.28
C MET A 1 6.14 4.24 -8.68
N LEU A 2 7.28 3.58 -8.67
CA LEU A 2 7.43 2.17 -9.05
C LEU A 2 7.65 1.29 -7.82
N VAL A 3 7.47 -0.01 -7.98
CA VAL A 3 7.67 -0.99 -6.90
C VAL A 3 9.06 -0.92 -6.30
N LYS A 4 10.10 -0.76 -7.14
CA LYS A 4 11.51 -0.64 -6.70
C LYS A 4 11.76 0.55 -5.76
N ASP A 5 10.91 1.59 -5.81
CA ASP A 5 11.06 2.78 -4.98
C ASP A 5 10.56 2.55 -3.54
N ILE A 6 9.73 1.50 -3.33
CA ILE A 6 9.02 1.25 -2.06
C ILE A 6 9.19 -0.15 -1.50
N MET A 7 9.66 -1.12 -2.30
CA MET A 7 9.83 -2.50 -1.86
C MET A 7 10.84 -2.62 -0.73
N THR A 8 10.65 -3.62 0.11
CA THR A 8 11.62 -3.97 1.15
C THR A 8 12.65 -4.94 0.60
N GLU A 9 13.92 -4.60 0.73
CA GLU A 9 15.08 -5.44 0.47
C GLU A 9 16.18 -5.22 1.53
N PRO A 10 16.95 -6.24 1.95
CA PRO A 10 16.80 -7.65 1.60
C PRO A 10 15.55 -8.30 2.21
N VAL A 11 15.00 -9.29 1.51
CA VAL A 11 13.78 -9.99 1.94
C VAL A 11 14.13 -11.09 2.93
N VAL A 12 13.34 -11.20 4.00
CA VAL A 12 13.39 -12.35 4.91
C VAL A 12 12.62 -13.51 4.28
N THR A 13 13.30 -14.62 4.06
CA THR A 13 12.78 -15.80 3.36
C THR A 13 12.84 -17.04 4.24
N ILE A 14 12.21 -18.11 3.78
CA ILE A 14 12.29 -19.44 4.38
C ILE A 14 12.40 -20.49 3.28
N ARG A 15 12.91 -21.67 3.62
CA ARG A 15 13.04 -22.79 2.68
C ARG A 15 11.90 -23.79 2.85
N GLU A 16 11.62 -24.54 1.80
CA GLU A 16 10.55 -25.57 1.78
C GLU A 16 10.71 -26.66 2.85
N ASP A 17 11.94 -27.03 3.16
CA ASP A 17 12.30 -28.10 4.08
C ASP A 17 12.39 -27.66 5.55
N GLN A 18 12.32 -26.38 5.84
CA GLN A 18 12.25 -25.86 7.20
C GLN A 18 10.88 -26.15 7.85
N SER A 19 10.85 -26.08 9.17
CA SER A 19 9.64 -26.37 9.92
C SER A 19 8.68 -25.18 9.99
N ILE A 20 7.42 -25.46 10.22
CA ILE A 20 6.40 -24.44 10.51
C ILE A 20 6.70 -23.68 11.80
N LEU A 21 7.31 -24.34 12.76
CA LEU A 21 7.74 -23.72 14.01
C LEU A 21 8.79 -22.62 13.74
N GLU A 22 9.82 -22.91 12.92
CA GLU A 22 10.81 -21.92 12.49
C GLU A 22 10.16 -20.75 11.75
N ALA A 23 9.24 -21.02 10.82
CA ALA A 23 8.49 -20.00 10.11
C ALA A 23 7.77 -19.05 11.08
N ARG A 24 7.08 -19.61 12.09
CA ARG A 24 6.37 -18.87 13.13
C ARG A 24 7.31 -18.01 13.98
N GLU A 25 8.47 -18.54 14.34
CA GLU A 25 9.46 -17.83 15.13
C GLU A 25 10.07 -16.65 14.36
N ILE A 26 10.42 -16.85 13.09
CA ILE A 26 10.90 -15.79 12.19
C ILE A 26 9.84 -14.68 12.06
N MET A 27 8.58 -15.05 11.76
CA MET A 27 7.49 -14.07 11.61
C MET A 27 7.28 -13.27 12.89
N ARG A 28 7.26 -13.96 14.06
CA ARG A 28 7.07 -13.30 15.36
C ARG A 28 8.24 -12.38 15.72
N GLY A 29 9.49 -12.86 15.56
CA GLY A 29 10.68 -12.09 15.89
C GLY A 29 10.87 -10.85 15.05
N LYS A 30 10.46 -10.90 13.78
CA LYS A 30 10.57 -9.80 12.82
C LYS A 30 9.25 -9.05 12.58
N ARG A 31 8.16 -9.40 13.30
CA ARG A 31 6.82 -8.82 13.14
C ARG A 31 6.30 -8.92 11.70
N LEU A 32 6.55 -10.04 11.04
CA LEU A 32 6.10 -10.32 9.68
C LEU A 32 4.84 -11.18 9.71
N ILE A 33 3.99 -10.99 8.70
CA ILE A 33 2.74 -11.74 8.51
C ILE A 33 2.84 -12.75 7.36
N SER A 34 3.91 -12.69 6.57
CA SER A 34 4.16 -13.63 5.47
C SER A 34 5.66 -13.76 5.20
N LEU A 35 6.07 -14.92 4.69
CA LEU A 35 7.43 -15.19 4.25
C LEU A 35 7.37 -15.80 2.84
N PRO A 36 8.09 -15.25 1.86
CA PRO A 36 8.36 -15.93 0.62
C PRO A 36 9.17 -17.20 0.89
N VAL A 37 8.78 -18.29 0.24
CA VAL A 37 9.49 -19.56 0.28
C VAL A 37 10.35 -19.65 -0.98
N VAL A 38 11.65 -19.84 -0.81
CA VAL A 38 12.60 -19.85 -1.93
C VAL A 38 13.44 -21.13 -1.95
N ASP A 39 13.98 -21.43 -3.13
CA ASP A 39 14.98 -22.48 -3.31
C ASP A 39 16.42 -21.94 -3.15
N ASP A 40 17.43 -22.83 -3.40
CA ASP A 40 18.85 -22.51 -3.25
C ASP A 40 19.35 -21.39 -4.15
N ILE A 41 18.67 -21.15 -5.27
CA ILE A 41 19.01 -20.10 -6.23
C ILE A 41 18.06 -18.90 -6.15
N GLN A 42 17.37 -18.73 -5.00
CA GLN A 42 16.45 -17.63 -4.69
C GLN A 42 15.21 -17.56 -5.59
N ARG A 43 14.80 -18.64 -6.26
CA ARG A 43 13.52 -18.67 -6.96
C ARG A 43 12.36 -18.84 -6.00
N VAL A 44 11.31 -18.09 -6.23
CA VAL A 44 10.07 -18.18 -5.44
C VAL A 44 9.37 -19.51 -5.72
N ARG A 45 9.18 -20.33 -4.68
CA ARG A 45 8.52 -21.65 -4.72
C ARG A 45 7.15 -21.63 -4.06
N GLY A 46 6.93 -20.65 -3.19
CA GLY A 46 5.68 -20.52 -2.45
C GLY A 46 5.67 -19.25 -1.59
N ILE A 47 4.58 -19.10 -0.87
CA ILE A 47 4.45 -18.12 0.20
C ILE A 47 3.75 -18.78 1.39
N ILE A 48 4.19 -18.49 2.60
CA ILE A 48 3.54 -18.93 3.82
C ILE A 48 3.15 -17.70 4.67
N THR A 49 1.96 -17.72 5.23
CA THR A 49 1.42 -16.63 6.04
C THR A 49 1.17 -17.07 7.49
N SER A 50 1.03 -16.11 8.40
CA SER A 50 0.64 -16.38 9.78
C SER A 50 -0.73 -17.09 9.88
N ASP A 51 -1.65 -16.78 8.96
CA ASP A 51 -2.96 -17.44 8.86
C ASP A 51 -2.82 -18.92 8.44
N ASP A 52 -1.94 -19.23 7.49
CA ASP A 52 -1.66 -20.60 7.07
C ASP A 52 -1.07 -21.42 8.24
N ILE A 53 -0.16 -20.81 9.00
CA ILE A 53 0.41 -21.41 10.24
C ILE A 53 -0.68 -21.60 11.30
N GLY A 54 -1.55 -20.60 11.49
CA GLY A 54 -2.68 -20.70 12.43
C GLY A 54 -3.61 -21.85 12.10
N LYS A 55 -3.96 -22.05 10.84
CA LYS A 55 -4.79 -23.17 10.37
C LYS A 55 -4.12 -24.54 10.53
N ALA A 56 -2.81 -24.60 10.43
CA ALA A 56 -2.03 -25.83 10.65
C ALA A 56 -1.75 -26.11 12.13
N SER A 57 -2.01 -25.15 13.02
CA SER A 57 -1.81 -25.26 14.46
C SER A 57 -3.02 -25.94 15.13
N PRO A 58 -2.83 -26.73 16.19
CA PRO A 58 -3.94 -27.19 17.02
C PRO A 58 -4.77 -26.01 17.53
N SER A 59 -6.11 -26.15 17.56
CA SER A 59 -6.99 -25.09 18.06
C SER A 59 -6.78 -24.83 19.55
N ASP A 60 -7.12 -23.63 20.03
CA ASP A 60 -7.05 -23.27 21.45
C ASP A 60 -7.96 -24.16 22.34
N SER A 61 -8.96 -24.81 21.73
CA SER A 61 -9.82 -25.80 22.39
C SER A 61 -9.26 -27.22 22.41
N SER A 62 -8.06 -27.44 21.86
CA SER A 62 -7.40 -28.75 21.88
C SER A 62 -6.90 -29.07 23.30
N THR A 63 -6.94 -30.34 23.68
CA THR A 63 -6.39 -30.83 24.94
C THR A 63 -4.87 -30.93 24.96
N LEU A 64 -4.21 -30.58 23.85
CA LEU A 64 -2.76 -30.63 23.72
C LEU A 64 -2.11 -29.53 24.56
N SER A 65 -1.08 -29.90 25.29
CA SER A 65 -0.20 -28.91 25.93
C SER A 65 0.53 -28.07 24.89
N ARG A 66 0.97 -26.88 25.30
CA ARG A 66 1.80 -26.00 24.45
C ARG A 66 3.05 -26.73 23.91
N TYR A 67 3.58 -27.66 24.69
CA TYR A 67 4.77 -28.43 24.32
C TYR A 67 4.47 -29.40 23.18
N GLU A 68 3.37 -30.14 23.30
CA GLU A 68 2.91 -31.07 22.25
C GLU A 68 2.55 -30.35 20.95
N ALA A 69 1.87 -29.21 21.05
CA ALA A 69 1.57 -28.38 19.90
C ALA A 69 2.85 -27.92 19.18
N ASN A 70 3.86 -27.44 19.92
CA ASN A 70 5.15 -27.04 19.36
C ASN A 70 5.92 -28.22 18.75
N TYR A 71 5.85 -29.40 19.37
CA TYR A 71 6.46 -30.61 18.82
C TYR A 71 5.85 -30.98 17.46
N LEU A 72 4.52 -30.94 17.35
CA LEU A 72 3.84 -31.21 16.08
C LEU A 72 4.20 -30.18 14.99
N LEU A 73 4.19 -28.90 15.32
CA LEU A 73 4.59 -27.83 14.38
C LEU A 73 6.06 -27.91 13.96
N GLY A 74 6.93 -28.43 14.83
CA GLY A 74 8.33 -28.70 14.52
C GLY A 74 8.53 -29.83 13.50
N ARG A 75 7.58 -30.74 13.36
CA ARG A 75 7.61 -31.85 12.40
C ARG A 75 7.00 -31.51 11.04
N LEU A 76 6.02 -30.59 11.01
CA LEU A 76 5.42 -30.13 9.77
C LEU A 76 6.41 -29.23 9.02
N LYS A 77 6.52 -29.46 7.72
CA LYS A 77 7.41 -28.69 6.84
C LYS A 77 6.64 -27.55 6.17
N VAL A 78 7.34 -26.48 5.86
CA VAL A 78 6.80 -25.31 5.13
C VAL A 78 6.10 -25.74 3.84
N LYS A 79 6.71 -26.66 3.07
CA LYS A 79 6.15 -27.20 1.81
C LYS A 79 4.78 -27.86 1.95
N ASP A 80 4.42 -28.32 3.15
CA ASP A 80 3.16 -29.02 3.42
C ASP A 80 2.00 -28.04 3.67
N VAL A 81 2.32 -26.78 3.99
CA VAL A 81 1.36 -25.74 4.39
C VAL A 81 1.37 -24.53 3.47
N MET A 82 2.50 -24.23 2.84
CA MET A 82 2.65 -23.06 1.97
C MET A 82 1.70 -23.07 0.78
N LYS A 83 1.36 -21.89 0.29
CA LYS A 83 0.68 -21.72 -0.99
C LYS A 83 1.72 -21.74 -2.12
N ARG A 84 1.57 -22.65 -3.06
CA ARG A 84 2.48 -22.80 -4.22
C ARG A 84 2.15 -21.83 -5.36
N SER A 85 0.87 -21.46 -5.51
CA SER A 85 0.45 -20.48 -6.50
C SER A 85 0.70 -19.08 -5.93
N VAL A 86 1.84 -18.51 -6.25
CA VAL A 86 2.27 -17.19 -5.77
C VAL A 86 1.95 -16.14 -6.80
N ILE A 87 1.25 -15.09 -6.37
CA ILE A 87 1.06 -13.90 -7.16
C ILE A 87 2.25 -12.99 -6.86
N SER A 88 2.97 -12.59 -7.90
CA SER A 88 4.14 -11.72 -7.82
C SER A 88 3.99 -10.49 -8.69
N VAL A 89 4.92 -9.56 -8.54
CA VAL A 89 5.08 -8.33 -9.32
C VAL A 89 6.54 -8.15 -9.70
N GLU A 90 6.80 -7.26 -10.65
CA GLU A 90 8.14 -6.88 -11.05
C GLU A 90 8.55 -5.52 -10.44
N ALA A 91 9.84 -5.25 -10.38
CA ALA A 91 10.39 -4.03 -9.79
C ALA A 91 9.95 -2.74 -10.53
N ASP A 92 9.66 -2.85 -11.82
CA ASP A 92 9.21 -1.75 -12.67
C ASP A 92 7.68 -1.66 -12.79
N ASP A 93 6.92 -2.50 -12.10
CA ASP A 93 5.47 -2.36 -11.97
C ASP A 93 5.12 -1.06 -11.21
N THR A 94 3.93 -0.50 -11.47
CA THR A 94 3.45 0.69 -10.77
C THR A 94 2.81 0.32 -9.42
N ILE A 95 2.84 1.24 -8.46
CA ILE A 95 2.21 1.04 -7.15
C ILE A 95 0.69 0.83 -7.27
N GLU A 96 0.04 1.47 -8.25
CA GLU A 96 -1.39 1.32 -8.53
C GLU A 96 -1.71 -0.12 -8.97
N TYR A 97 -0.85 -0.71 -9.79
CA TYR A 97 -1.00 -2.10 -10.22
C TYR A 97 -0.82 -3.07 -9.05
N VAL A 98 0.15 -2.80 -8.18
CA VAL A 98 0.34 -3.57 -6.92
C VAL A 98 -0.88 -3.44 -6.03
N ALA A 99 -1.37 -2.23 -5.81
CA ALA A 99 -2.58 -1.98 -5.01
C ALA A 99 -3.78 -2.77 -5.55
N TYR A 100 -3.98 -2.75 -6.88
CA TYR A 100 -5.02 -3.54 -7.55
C TYR A 100 -4.84 -5.04 -7.30
N LYS A 101 -3.63 -5.59 -7.44
CA LYS A 101 -3.35 -7.02 -7.17
C LYS A 101 -3.62 -7.39 -5.72
N LEU A 102 -3.13 -6.61 -4.75
CA LEU A 102 -3.35 -6.83 -3.31
C LEU A 102 -4.85 -6.86 -2.98
N TYR A 103 -5.63 -5.93 -3.56
CA TYR A 103 -7.08 -5.86 -3.40
C TYR A 103 -7.79 -7.05 -4.06
N LYS A 104 -7.53 -7.29 -5.36
CA LYS A 104 -8.18 -8.32 -6.17
C LYS A 104 -7.98 -9.72 -5.61
N TYR A 105 -6.76 -10.05 -5.22
CA TYR A 105 -6.40 -11.37 -4.73
C TYR A 105 -6.50 -11.52 -3.22
N LYS A 106 -6.88 -10.44 -2.50
CA LYS A 106 -7.04 -10.41 -1.04
C LYS A 106 -5.80 -10.88 -0.29
N VAL A 107 -4.62 -10.53 -0.77
CA VAL A 107 -3.33 -10.85 -0.15
C VAL A 107 -2.72 -9.63 0.53
N ASN A 108 -1.84 -9.84 1.52
CA ASN A 108 -1.25 -8.77 2.32
C ASN A 108 0.09 -8.28 1.79
N ALA A 109 0.79 -9.13 1.03
CA ALA A 109 2.07 -8.81 0.43
C ALA A 109 2.28 -9.63 -0.84
N LEU A 110 3.11 -9.11 -1.75
CA LEU A 110 3.49 -9.73 -3.00
C LEU A 110 5.01 -9.79 -3.08
N PRO A 111 5.62 -10.97 -3.37
CA PRO A 111 7.02 -11.05 -3.75
C PRO A 111 7.27 -10.24 -5.03
N VAL A 112 8.37 -9.53 -5.05
CA VAL A 112 8.89 -8.86 -6.24
C VAL A 112 9.93 -9.76 -6.86
N VAL A 113 9.74 -10.12 -8.12
CA VAL A 113 10.60 -11.08 -8.83
C VAL A 113 11.15 -10.48 -10.12
N ASN A 114 12.28 -11.00 -10.56
CA ASN A 114 12.80 -10.73 -11.89
C ASN A 114 12.26 -11.73 -12.93
N GLN A 115 12.69 -11.59 -14.18
CA GLN A 115 12.31 -12.45 -15.31
C GLN A 115 12.66 -13.94 -15.13
N GLU A 116 13.65 -14.25 -14.26
CA GLU A 116 14.04 -15.61 -13.93
C GLU A 116 13.25 -16.18 -12.72
N ASN A 117 12.22 -15.47 -12.24
CA ASN A 117 11.46 -15.77 -11.02
C ASN A 117 12.33 -15.77 -9.74
N LYS A 118 13.44 -15.04 -9.73
CA LYS A 118 14.25 -14.83 -8.53
C LYS A 118 13.69 -13.67 -7.72
N LEU A 119 13.65 -13.87 -6.41
CA LEU A 119 13.16 -12.88 -5.46
C LEU A 119 14.11 -11.68 -5.40
N CYS A 120 13.59 -10.47 -5.65
CA CYS A 120 14.32 -9.21 -5.58
C CYS A 120 13.87 -8.37 -4.37
N GLY A 121 12.60 -8.45 -3.99
CA GLY A 121 12.01 -7.64 -2.94
C GLY A 121 10.68 -8.21 -2.48
N ILE A 122 10.04 -7.52 -1.56
CA ILE A 122 8.65 -7.76 -1.15
C ILE A 122 7.95 -6.42 -0.98
N VAL A 123 6.70 -6.33 -1.43
CA VAL A 123 5.85 -5.16 -1.27
C VAL A 123 4.56 -5.54 -0.57
N SER A 124 4.16 -4.78 0.44
CA SER A 124 3.01 -5.03 1.28
C SER A 124 1.93 -3.95 1.16
N ARG A 125 0.74 -4.21 1.73
CA ARG A 125 -0.30 -3.18 1.88
C ARG A 125 0.20 -1.95 2.64
N SER A 126 1.02 -2.15 3.68
CA SER A 126 1.58 -1.05 4.47
C SER A 126 2.50 -0.16 3.64
N ASP A 127 3.24 -0.74 2.69
CA ASP A 127 4.10 0.03 1.79
C ASP A 127 3.27 0.88 0.83
N ILE A 128 2.16 0.33 0.29
CA ILE A 128 1.20 1.09 -0.53
C ILE A 128 0.56 2.22 0.28
N PHE A 129 0.10 1.98 1.51
CA PHE A 129 -0.48 3.05 2.33
C PHE A 129 0.53 4.15 2.64
N ARG A 130 1.78 3.79 2.96
CA ARG A 130 2.87 4.75 3.17
C ARG A 130 3.08 5.61 1.92
N SER A 131 3.14 4.99 0.75
CA SER A 131 3.30 5.68 -0.53
C SER A 131 2.14 6.65 -0.82
N ILE A 132 0.90 6.27 -0.50
CA ILE A 132 -0.26 7.17 -0.62
C ILE A 132 -0.10 8.38 0.30
N VAL A 133 0.29 8.17 1.56
CA VAL A 133 0.54 9.27 2.51
C VAL A 133 1.60 10.24 1.98
N GLU A 134 2.69 9.72 1.40
CA GLU A 134 3.77 10.52 0.82
C GLU A 134 3.31 11.28 -0.44
N ILE A 135 2.66 10.58 -1.40
CA ILE A 135 2.18 11.19 -2.66
C ILE A 135 1.14 12.28 -2.38
N MET A 136 0.26 12.04 -1.40
CA MET A 136 -0.76 13.00 -1.00
C MET A 136 -0.19 14.16 -0.18
N GLY A 137 1.10 14.12 0.21
CA GLY A 137 1.73 15.16 1.03
C GLY A 137 1.10 15.32 2.40
N MET A 138 0.63 14.22 3.02
CA MET A 138 -0.06 14.27 4.31
C MET A 138 0.88 14.63 5.48
N ASN A 139 2.19 14.55 5.28
CA ASN A 139 3.23 14.96 6.22
C ASN A 139 3.54 16.47 6.19
N ARG A 140 2.76 17.26 5.45
CA ARG A 140 2.96 18.72 5.30
C ARG A 140 1.75 19.46 5.81
N ASN A 141 1.99 20.61 6.46
CA ASN A 141 0.92 21.56 6.76
C ASN A 141 0.36 22.09 5.46
N CYS A 142 -0.92 21.99 5.26
CA CYS A 142 -1.57 22.36 4.01
C CYS A 142 -3.01 22.82 4.21
N LEU A 143 -3.50 23.56 3.22
CA LEU A 143 -4.91 23.82 3.01
C LEU A 143 -5.46 22.73 2.08
N ARG A 144 -6.47 21.99 2.54
CA ARG A 144 -7.21 21.02 1.71
C ARG A 144 -8.49 21.68 1.24
N ILE A 145 -8.67 21.77 -0.07
CA ILE A 145 -9.85 22.37 -0.70
C ILE A 145 -10.53 21.28 -1.53
N THR A 146 -11.84 21.12 -1.36
CA THR A 146 -12.66 20.24 -2.19
C THR A 146 -13.60 21.09 -3.05
N ILE A 147 -13.57 20.85 -4.34
CA ILE A 147 -14.27 21.64 -5.36
C ILE A 147 -15.16 20.70 -6.15
N GLU A 148 -16.45 21.03 -6.25
CA GLU A 148 -17.37 20.39 -7.19
C GLU A 148 -17.30 21.12 -8.54
N ALA A 149 -17.07 20.39 -9.60
CA ALA A 149 -16.87 20.95 -10.93
C ALA A 149 -17.51 20.07 -12.01
N PRO A 150 -17.90 20.63 -13.16
CA PRO A 150 -18.28 19.83 -14.33
C PRO A 150 -17.13 18.90 -14.76
N ASP A 151 -17.44 17.63 -15.09
CA ASP A 151 -16.44 16.70 -15.67
C ASP A 151 -16.18 17.03 -17.14
N LYS A 152 -15.38 18.06 -17.38
CA LYS A 152 -15.03 18.56 -18.73
C LYS A 152 -13.53 18.88 -18.85
N VAL A 153 -13.06 18.91 -20.09
CA VAL A 153 -11.69 19.29 -20.40
C VAL A 153 -11.44 20.74 -19.97
N GLY A 154 -10.30 20.98 -19.32
CA GLY A 154 -9.84 22.32 -18.94
C GLY A 154 -10.03 22.70 -17.47
N VAL A 155 -10.95 22.06 -16.74
CA VAL A 155 -11.24 22.40 -15.32
C VAL A 155 -10.00 22.42 -14.44
N VAL A 156 -9.18 21.37 -14.50
CA VAL A 156 -7.94 21.30 -13.70
C VAL A 156 -6.95 22.41 -14.10
N ALA A 157 -6.88 22.75 -15.39
CA ALA A 157 -6.03 23.83 -15.86
C ALA A 157 -6.50 25.21 -15.36
N GLU A 158 -7.82 25.47 -15.39
CA GLU A 158 -8.40 26.72 -14.88
C GLU A 158 -8.11 26.87 -13.39
N ILE A 159 -8.40 25.86 -12.58
CA ILE A 159 -8.15 25.86 -11.13
C ILE A 159 -6.65 26.02 -10.84
N SER A 160 -5.79 25.31 -11.58
CA SER A 160 -4.33 25.42 -11.40
C SER A 160 -3.81 26.80 -11.77
N ASN A 161 -4.41 27.50 -12.75
CA ASN A 161 -4.05 28.86 -13.09
C ASN A 161 -4.41 29.84 -11.98
N ILE A 162 -5.58 29.72 -11.36
CA ILE A 162 -5.98 30.53 -10.21
C ILE A 162 -4.95 30.37 -9.08
N MET A 163 -4.58 29.12 -8.74
CA MET A 163 -3.54 28.83 -7.74
C MET A 163 -2.19 29.48 -8.10
N LYS A 164 -1.81 29.44 -9.37
CA LYS A 164 -0.56 30.01 -9.88
C LYS A 164 -0.53 31.52 -9.74
N GLU A 165 -1.63 32.21 -10.06
CA GLU A 165 -1.71 33.68 -9.99
C GLU A 165 -1.50 34.18 -8.57
N ASP A 166 -1.97 33.44 -7.56
CA ASP A 166 -1.74 33.71 -6.14
C ASP A 166 -0.40 33.16 -5.60
N GLY A 167 0.42 32.57 -6.44
CA GLY A 167 1.71 31.99 -6.02
C GLY A 167 1.58 30.79 -5.10
N ILE A 168 0.45 30.08 -5.12
CA ILE A 168 0.17 28.93 -4.26
C ILE A 168 0.67 27.65 -4.92
N ASN A 169 1.53 26.93 -4.23
CA ASN A 169 2.05 25.66 -4.72
C ASN A 169 1.09 24.51 -4.39
N ILE A 170 0.72 23.75 -5.42
CA ILE A 170 -0.10 22.54 -5.29
C ILE A 170 0.80 21.40 -4.81
N ILE A 171 0.47 20.79 -3.67
CA ILE A 171 1.16 19.63 -3.09
C ILE A 171 0.64 18.34 -3.73
N SER A 172 -0.68 18.20 -3.80
CA SER A 172 -1.34 17.11 -4.51
C SER A 172 -2.69 17.54 -5.06
N LEU A 173 -3.10 16.89 -6.15
CA LEU A 173 -4.40 17.09 -6.78
C LEU A 173 -4.98 15.72 -7.14
N VAL A 174 -6.21 15.49 -6.75
CA VAL A 174 -6.94 14.25 -7.05
C VAL A 174 -8.31 14.61 -7.60
N THR A 175 -8.71 13.92 -8.65
CA THR A 175 -10.06 14.05 -9.22
C THR A 175 -10.83 12.75 -9.05
N LYS A 176 -12.11 12.86 -8.72
CA LYS A 176 -13.04 11.74 -8.61
C LYS A 176 -14.29 12.08 -9.42
N GLN A 177 -14.56 11.27 -10.44
CA GLN A 177 -15.79 11.38 -11.23
C GLN A 177 -17.00 10.86 -10.44
N ASN A 178 -18.10 11.62 -10.43
CA ASN A 178 -19.33 11.27 -9.70
C ASN A 178 -20.31 10.43 -10.54
N GLY A 179 -20.10 10.37 -11.87
CA GLY A 179 -20.96 9.60 -12.78
C GLY A 179 -22.23 10.33 -13.26
N ASP A 180 -22.47 11.54 -12.77
CA ASP A 180 -23.59 12.42 -13.14
C ASP A 180 -23.17 13.59 -14.05
N GLY A 181 -21.96 13.56 -14.58
CA GLY A 181 -21.35 14.64 -15.36
C GLY A 181 -20.62 15.68 -14.50
N THR A 182 -20.46 15.42 -13.21
CA THR A 182 -19.64 16.20 -12.29
C THR A 182 -18.43 15.43 -11.81
N ALA A 183 -17.43 16.16 -11.31
CA ALA A 183 -16.25 15.61 -10.67
C ALA A 183 -15.92 16.40 -9.40
N GLU A 184 -15.49 15.69 -8.38
CA GLU A 184 -14.88 16.27 -7.19
C GLU A 184 -13.37 16.44 -7.44
N VAL A 185 -12.87 17.67 -7.29
CA VAL A 185 -11.44 18.00 -7.37
C VAL A 185 -10.96 18.34 -5.97
N THR A 186 -10.15 17.47 -5.39
CA THR A 186 -9.52 17.72 -4.08
C THR A 186 -8.09 18.18 -4.29
N ILE A 187 -7.76 19.37 -3.77
CA ILE A 187 -6.43 19.97 -3.83
C ILE A 187 -5.86 20.09 -2.44
N ARG A 188 -4.60 19.74 -2.27
CA ARG A 188 -3.79 20.14 -1.13
C ARG A 188 -2.80 21.18 -1.58
N ALA A 189 -2.85 22.34 -0.97
CA ALA A 189 -2.06 23.49 -1.29
C ALA A 189 -1.15 23.88 -0.12
N ALA A 190 0.04 24.35 -0.41
CA ALA A 190 0.93 24.86 0.63
C ALA A 190 0.28 26.04 1.35
N LEU A 191 0.33 26.05 2.69
CA LEU A 191 -0.14 27.18 3.46
C LEU A 191 0.75 28.40 3.20
N ASN A 192 0.13 29.45 2.73
CA ASN A 192 0.68 30.80 2.67
C ASN A 192 -0.37 31.78 3.21
N ASN A 193 0.00 33.03 3.40
CA ASN A 193 -0.87 34.04 4.05
C ASN A 193 -2.15 34.36 3.25
N ASN A 194 -2.30 33.89 2.00
CA ASN A 194 -3.42 34.19 1.09
C ASN A 194 -4.47 33.07 1.02
N GLY A 195 -4.46 32.12 1.92
CA GLY A 195 -5.32 30.92 1.85
C GLY A 195 -6.83 31.18 1.82
N MET A 196 -7.31 32.32 2.31
CA MET A 196 -8.74 32.68 2.28
C MET A 196 -9.12 33.31 0.94
N ASP A 197 -8.25 34.11 0.33
CA ASP A 197 -8.49 34.82 -0.93
C ASP A 197 -8.68 33.85 -2.09
N ILE A 198 -7.92 32.75 -2.10
CA ILE A 198 -8.01 31.71 -3.14
C ILE A 198 -9.38 31.05 -3.21
N ILE A 199 -10.04 30.87 -2.07
CA ILE A 199 -11.37 30.24 -1.99
C ILE A 199 -12.40 31.13 -2.71
N GLU A 200 -12.32 32.45 -2.51
CA GLU A 200 -13.21 33.40 -3.16
C GLU A 200 -12.96 33.45 -4.67
N GLN A 201 -11.72 33.47 -5.11
CA GLN A 201 -11.36 33.44 -6.54
C GLN A 201 -11.86 32.16 -7.24
N ILE A 202 -11.77 31.00 -6.59
CA ILE A 202 -12.31 29.75 -7.13
C ILE A 202 -13.82 29.85 -7.29
N ARG A 203 -14.53 30.47 -6.31
CA ARG A 203 -15.99 30.69 -6.38
C ARG A 203 -16.36 31.70 -7.46
N GLU A 204 -15.61 32.79 -7.60
CA GLU A 204 -15.82 33.80 -8.64
C GLU A 204 -15.62 33.23 -10.05
N ALA A 205 -14.73 32.24 -10.20
CA ALA A 205 -14.55 31.47 -11.44
C ALA A 205 -15.72 30.51 -11.74
N GLY A 206 -16.73 30.45 -10.87
CA GLY A 206 -17.94 29.65 -11.06
C GLY A 206 -17.86 28.21 -10.54
N TYR A 207 -16.88 27.92 -9.70
CA TYR A 207 -16.76 26.60 -9.06
C TYR A 207 -17.33 26.59 -7.65
N GLU A 208 -18.02 25.51 -7.28
CA GLU A 208 -18.52 25.31 -5.93
C GLU A 208 -17.43 24.73 -5.03
N VAL A 209 -17.08 25.44 -3.96
CA VAL A 209 -16.15 24.95 -2.94
C VAL A 209 -16.97 24.28 -1.83
N SER A 210 -16.99 22.95 -1.83
CA SER A 210 -17.80 22.14 -0.93
C SER A 210 -17.17 21.96 0.46
N ASP A 211 -15.83 21.97 0.55
CA ASP A 211 -15.12 21.79 1.81
C ASP A 211 -13.75 22.46 1.81
N VAL A 212 -13.37 23.01 2.99
CA VAL A 212 -12.05 23.61 3.21
C VAL A 212 -11.56 23.25 4.60
N MET A 213 -10.36 22.64 4.65
CA MET A 213 -9.72 22.23 5.90
C MET A 213 -8.26 22.70 5.94
N THR A 214 -7.86 23.29 7.05
CA THR A 214 -6.44 23.41 7.38
C THR A 214 -5.98 22.13 8.05
N LEU A 215 -4.96 21.50 7.53
CA LEU A 215 -4.43 20.23 8.02
C LEU A 215 -2.99 20.44 8.49
N ASP A 216 -2.72 19.97 9.71
CA ASP A 216 -1.36 19.84 10.21
C ASP A 216 -0.74 18.56 9.67
N GLY A 217 0.54 18.61 9.32
CA GLY A 217 1.27 17.44 8.86
C GLY A 217 1.30 16.35 9.94
N ILE A 218 1.11 15.10 9.51
CA ILE A 218 1.18 13.94 10.40
C ILE A 218 2.68 13.58 10.56
N GLU A 219 3.15 13.47 11.81
CA GLU A 219 4.50 12.99 12.14
C GLU A 219 4.68 11.47 11.91
#